data_a3cd5734dd5332fda2745dadc9131d78
#
_entry.id   a3cd5734dd5332fda2745dadc9131d78
#
_cell.length_a   1.000
_cell.length_b   1.000
_cell.length_c   1.000
_cell.angle_alpha   90.00
_cell.angle_beta   90.00
_cell.angle_gamma   90.00
#
_symmetry.space_group_name_H-M   'P 1'
#
loop_
_entity.id
_entity.type
_entity.pdbx_description
1 polymer ?
#
loop_
_entity_poly.entity_id
_entity_poly.type
_entity_poly.pdbx_seq_one_letter_code
_entity_poly.pdbx_strand_id
1 'polypeptide(L)'
;MKKRLSKRLSEILPQNWVQICNSCDIVGDIAIIRLTEESRKYSNKIGTAIMTANKHVRTVLAQTSAVSGEFRLRKLRHIAGEKRTQTTHKESKCLFNVDVAKCYFSPRLSHERKRIADQVAEGETVVNMFAGVGCFSILIAKNAKVKKVFSIDVNPLAIKYMRENVGMNGVYGRSCRSWATLDRSSKKNCAVWQIGF
;
A
#
# COMPACT_ATOMS: atom_id res chain seq x y z
N MET A 1 -14.30 -10.94 -2.30
CA MET A 1 -14.40 -9.61 -2.96
C MET A 1 -14.12 -9.66 -4.47
N LYS A 2 -13.00 -10.23 -4.94
CA LYS A 2 -12.66 -10.33 -6.38
C LYS A 2 -13.72 -11.04 -7.25
N LYS A 3 -14.28 -12.19 -6.83
CA LYS A 3 -15.33 -12.90 -7.58
C LYS A 3 -16.59 -12.06 -7.79
N ARG A 4 -17.00 -11.26 -6.81
CA ARG A 4 -18.19 -10.39 -6.90
C ARG A 4 -17.98 -9.21 -7.85
N LEU A 5 -16.78 -8.64 -7.88
CA LEU A 5 -16.41 -7.59 -8.82
C LEU A 5 -16.35 -8.14 -10.25
N SER A 6 -15.69 -9.27 -10.45
CA SER A 6 -15.62 -9.95 -11.76
C SER A 6 -17.00 -10.25 -12.34
N LYS A 7 -17.94 -10.78 -11.52
CA LYS A 7 -19.31 -11.06 -11.96
C LYS A 7 -20.04 -9.78 -12.42
N ARG A 8 -19.97 -8.69 -11.62
CA ARG A 8 -20.59 -7.41 -12.00
C ARG A 8 -19.98 -6.79 -13.26
N LEU A 9 -18.69 -6.99 -13.46
CA LEU A 9 -18.01 -6.46 -14.63
C LEU A 9 -18.34 -7.28 -15.90
N SER A 10 -18.60 -8.59 -15.78
CA SER A 10 -19.05 -9.41 -16.91
C SER A 10 -20.46 -9.05 -17.41
N GLU A 11 -21.25 -8.36 -16.60
CA GLU A 11 -22.56 -7.83 -16.98
C GLU A 11 -22.45 -6.51 -17.79
N ILE A 12 -21.34 -5.80 -17.64
CA ILE A 12 -21.13 -4.43 -18.19
C ILE A 12 -20.12 -4.44 -19.33
N LEU A 13 -19.16 -5.37 -19.32
CA LEU A 13 -18.04 -5.43 -20.26
C LEU A 13 -18.02 -6.75 -21.04
N PRO A 14 -17.53 -6.76 -22.30
CA PRO A 14 -17.32 -7.97 -23.06
C PRO A 14 -16.49 -9.00 -22.29
N GLN A 15 -16.76 -10.30 -22.50
CA GLN A 15 -16.11 -11.39 -21.74
C GLN A 15 -14.57 -11.37 -21.82
N ASN A 16 -14.00 -11.02 -22.97
CA ASN A 16 -12.55 -10.90 -23.15
C ASN A 16 -11.92 -9.76 -22.31
N TRP A 17 -12.73 -8.83 -21.77
CA TRP A 17 -12.25 -7.74 -20.90
C TRP A 17 -12.38 -8.04 -19.42
N VAL A 18 -13.12 -9.07 -19.06
CA VAL A 18 -13.27 -9.50 -17.65
C VAL A 18 -11.93 -9.96 -17.07
N GLN A 19 -11.03 -10.50 -17.89
CA GLN A 19 -9.68 -10.89 -17.47
C GLN A 19 -8.82 -9.70 -17.00
N ILE A 20 -9.07 -8.49 -17.52
CA ILE A 20 -8.39 -7.25 -17.08
C ILE A 20 -8.66 -6.99 -15.61
N CYS A 21 -9.84 -7.36 -15.12
CA CYS A 21 -10.28 -7.13 -13.76
C CYS A 21 -9.69 -8.11 -12.74
N ASN A 22 -9.17 -9.25 -13.19
CA ASN A 22 -8.44 -10.19 -12.32
C ASN A 22 -7.11 -9.62 -11.83
N SER A 23 -6.58 -8.59 -12.48
CA SER A 23 -5.37 -7.84 -12.07
C SER A 23 -5.65 -6.51 -11.40
N CYS A 24 -6.88 -6.27 -10.91
CA CYS A 24 -7.25 -5.07 -10.17
C CYS A 24 -6.80 -5.16 -8.71
N ASP A 25 -5.97 -4.22 -8.27
CA ASP A 25 -5.62 -4.01 -6.87
C ASP A 25 -6.43 -2.83 -6.33
N ILE A 26 -7.12 -3.00 -5.20
CA ILE A 26 -7.84 -1.91 -4.53
C ILE A 26 -7.07 -1.53 -3.27
N VAL A 27 -6.61 -0.28 -3.24
CA VAL A 27 -5.93 0.33 -2.10
C VAL A 27 -6.81 1.47 -1.60
N GLY A 28 -7.38 1.32 -0.40
CA GLY A 28 -8.40 2.25 0.07
C GLY A 28 -9.57 2.33 -0.92
N ASP A 29 -9.80 3.49 -1.46
CA ASP A 29 -10.80 3.77 -2.49
C ASP A 29 -10.21 4.01 -3.91
N ILE A 30 -8.94 3.64 -4.10
CA ILE A 30 -8.26 3.68 -5.40
C ILE A 30 -8.16 2.27 -5.99
N ALA A 31 -8.66 2.08 -7.21
CA ALA A 31 -8.46 0.87 -7.99
C ALA A 31 -7.27 1.07 -8.95
N ILE A 32 -6.35 0.11 -8.94
CA ILE A 32 -5.18 0.10 -9.84
C ILE A 32 -5.29 -1.13 -10.75
N ILE A 33 -5.34 -0.91 -12.06
CA ILE A 33 -5.49 -1.97 -13.05
C ILE A 33 -4.32 -2.00 -14.03
N ARG A 34 -4.14 -3.16 -14.66
CA ARG A 34 -3.26 -3.30 -15.83
C ARG A 34 -4.13 -3.43 -17.07
N LEU A 35 -3.85 -2.60 -18.06
CA LEU A 35 -4.51 -2.65 -19.36
C LEU A 35 -3.59 -3.33 -20.37
N THR A 36 -4.16 -4.20 -21.21
CA THR A 36 -3.49 -4.70 -22.41
C THR A 36 -3.46 -3.59 -23.46
N GLU A 37 -2.62 -3.74 -24.48
CA GLU A 37 -2.54 -2.78 -25.60
C GLU A 37 -3.93 -2.55 -26.23
N GLU A 38 -4.66 -3.61 -26.51
CA GLU A 38 -6.00 -3.60 -27.10
C GLU A 38 -7.04 -2.89 -26.23
N SER A 39 -6.94 -3.04 -24.91
CA SER A 39 -7.90 -2.47 -23.97
C SER A 39 -7.63 -0.99 -23.62
N ARG A 40 -6.45 -0.47 -23.96
CA ARG A 40 -6.07 0.93 -23.66
C ARG A 40 -7.01 1.95 -24.26
N LYS A 41 -7.50 1.72 -25.49
CA LYS A 41 -8.48 2.59 -26.16
C LYS A 41 -9.82 2.67 -25.43
N TYR A 42 -10.14 1.69 -24.60
CA TYR A 42 -11.37 1.64 -23.82
C TYR A 42 -11.18 1.97 -22.33
N SER A 43 -10.02 2.52 -21.97
CA SER A 43 -9.64 2.77 -20.57
C SER A 43 -10.73 3.52 -19.78
N ASN A 44 -11.35 4.56 -20.34
CA ASN A 44 -12.39 5.32 -19.65
C ASN A 44 -13.65 4.48 -19.40
N LYS A 45 -14.09 3.67 -20.37
CA LYS A 45 -15.25 2.77 -20.21
C LYS A 45 -14.98 1.73 -19.13
N ILE A 46 -13.77 1.14 -19.12
CA ILE A 46 -13.34 0.18 -18.11
C ILE A 46 -13.30 0.85 -16.72
N GLY A 47 -12.75 2.07 -16.64
CA GLY A 47 -12.68 2.82 -15.39
C GLY A 47 -14.07 3.10 -14.81
N THR A 48 -15.00 3.59 -15.64
CA THR A 48 -16.40 3.85 -15.25
C THR A 48 -17.10 2.56 -14.80
N ALA A 49 -16.91 1.45 -15.53
CA ALA A 49 -17.48 0.16 -15.18
C ALA A 49 -16.99 -0.34 -13.80
N ILE A 50 -15.69 -0.17 -13.49
CA ILE A 50 -15.12 -0.51 -12.18
C ILE A 50 -15.77 0.31 -11.07
N MET A 51 -15.94 1.62 -11.25
CA MET A 51 -16.60 2.49 -10.27
C MET A 51 -18.09 2.12 -10.10
N THR A 52 -18.79 1.79 -11.17
CA THR A 52 -20.18 1.33 -11.12
C THR A 52 -20.30 0.00 -10.37
N ALA A 53 -19.41 -0.94 -10.66
CA ALA A 53 -19.39 -2.26 -10.01
C ALA A 53 -18.96 -2.22 -8.55
N ASN A 54 -18.17 -1.21 -8.15
CA ASN A 54 -17.69 -1.03 -6.78
C ASN A 54 -17.88 0.44 -6.34
N LYS A 55 -18.97 0.71 -5.66
CA LYS A 55 -19.34 2.05 -5.17
C LYS A 55 -18.34 2.68 -4.19
N HIS A 56 -17.47 1.86 -3.59
CA HIS A 56 -16.40 2.35 -2.71
C HIS A 56 -15.22 2.96 -3.48
N VAL A 57 -15.03 2.57 -4.74
CA VAL A 57 -13.94 3.09 -5.57
C VAL A 57 -14.27 4.51 -6.04
N ARG A 58 -13.41 5.46 -5.73
CA ARG A 58 -13.50 6.88 -6.12
C ARG A 58 -12.54 7.27 -7.23
N THR A 59 -11.45 6.51 -7.38
CA THR A 59 -10.39 6.78 -8.37
C THR A 59 -9.97 5.49 -9.03
N VAL A 60 -9.79 5.52 -10.35
CA VAL A 60 -9.24 4.39 -11.11
C VAL A 60 -7.98 4.83 -11.83
N LEU A 61 -6.89 4.11 -11.58
CA LEU A 61 -5.57 4.32 -12.16
C LEU A 61 -5.16 3.12 -13.01
N ALA A 62 -4.54 3.37 -14.16
CA ALA A 62 -3.90 2.34 -14.97
C ALA A 62 -2.40 2.31 -14.73
N GLN A 63 -1.84 1.15 -14.44
CA GLN A 63 -0.41 0.94 -14.38
C GLN A 63 0.16 0.95 -15.81
N THR A 64 1.14 1.82 -16.07
CA THR A 64 1.74 2.01 -17.40
C THR A 64 3.18 1.54 -17.50
N SER A 65 3.80 1.13 -16.38
CA SER A 65 5.15 0.55 -16.36
C SER A 65 5.22 -0.65 -15.42
N ALA A 66 6.25 -1.47 -15.57
CA ALA A 66 6.67 -2.39 -14.51
C ALA A 66 7.10 -1.60 -13.26
N VAL A 67 7.20 -2.30 -12.13
CA VAL A 67 7.80 -1.75 -10.91
C VAL A 67 9.30 -1.58 -11.15
N SER A 68 9.84 -0.38 -10.90
CA SER A 68 11.23 -0.05 -11.18
C SER A 68 11.79 0.99 -10.21
N GLY A 69 13.10 1.21 -10.33
CA GLY A 69 13.82 2.19 -9.51
C GLY A 69 14.03 1.78 -8.06
N GLU A 70 14.78 2.59 -7.34
CA GLU A 70 15.16 2.36 -5.95
C GLU A 70 13.94 2.26 -5.02
N PHE A 71 12.92 3.08 -5.24
CA PHE A 71 11.69 3.09 -4.43
C PHE A 71 10.65 2.06 -4.87
N ARG A 72 10.97 1.20 -5.86
CA ARG A 72 10.06 0.15 -6.35
C ARG A 72 8.71 0.71 -6.80
N LEU A 73 8.71 1.81 -7.54
CA LEU A 73 7.50 2.50 -8.00
C LEU A 73 7.05 2.02 -9.38
N ARG A 74 5.79 2.24 -9.67
CA ARG A 74 5.15 2.04 -10.97
C ARG A 74 4.57 3.36 -11.47
N LYS A 75 4.67 3.62 -12.77
CA LYS A 75 3.99 4.77 -13.37
C LYS A 75 2.49 4.49 -13.42
N LEU A 76 1.70 5.45 -12.97
CA LEU A 76 0.23 5.37 -12.94
C LEU A 76 -0.36 6.48 -13.79
N ARG A 77 -1.38 6.15 -14.59
CA ARG A 77 -2.18 7.09 -15.36
C ARG A 77 -3.61 7.09 -14.83
N HIS A 78 -4.14 8.26 -14.55
CA HIS A 78 -5.54 8.44 -14.18
C HIS A 78 -6.45 8.10 -15.37
N ILE A 79 -7.55 7.35 -15.13
CA ILE A 79 -8.50 6.93 -16.15
C ILE A 79 -9.96 7.21 -15.80
N ALA A 80 -10.33 7.27 -14.52
CA ALA A 80 -11.70 7.63 -14.12
C ALA A 80 -11.75 8.11 -12.66
N GLY A 81 -12.78 8.88 -12.33
CA GLY A 81 -13.05 9.38 -10.99
C GLY A 81 -12.20 10.58 -10.58
N GLU A 82 -11.92 10.70 -9.29
CA GLU A 82 -11.13 11.79 -8.72
C GLU A 82 -9.66 11.70 -9.16
N LYS A 83 -9.05 12.85 -9.50
CA LYS A 83 -7.66 12.91 -9.97
C LYS A 83 -6.71 13.00 -8.78
N ARG A 84 -6.47 11.87 -8.08
CA ARG A 84 -5.55 11.76 -6.94
C ARG A 84 -4.87 10.40 -6.88
N THR A 85 -3.80 10.32 -6.09
CA THR A 85 -3.03 9.11 -5.83
C THR A 85 -2.92 8.78 -4.34
N GLN A 86 -3.44 9.66 -3.50
CA GLN A 86 -3.44 9.50 -2.04
C GLN A 86 -4.75 8.87 -1.57
N THR A 87 -4.64 7.93 -0.62
CA THR A 87 -5.79 7.26 -0.02
C THR A 87 -5.44 6.72 1.36
N THR A 88 -6.47 6.38 2.15
CA THR A 88 -6.34 5.63 3.40
C THR A 88 -6.81 4.20 3.18
N HIS A 89 -5.91 3.24 3.36
CA HIS A 89 -6.21 1.81 3.29
C HIS A 89 -6.45 1.23 4.68
N LYS A 90 -7.52 0.45 4.82
CA LYS A 90 -7.84 -0.26 6.06
C LYS A 90 -7.53 -1.74 5.93
N GLU A 91 -6.70 -2.26 6.82
CA GLU A 91 -6.28 -3.67 6.84
C GLU A 91 -6.03 -4.12 8.28
N SER A 92 -6.52 -5.31 8.65
CA SER A 92 -6.27 -5.93 9.98
C SER A 92 -6.48 -4.96 11.17
N LYS A 93 -7.56 -4.17 11.13
CA LYS A 93 -7.88 -3.11 12.11
C LYS A 93 -6.87 -1.95 12.17
N CYS A 94 -5.94 -1.87 11.21
CA CYS A 94 -5.01 -0.75 11.03
C CYS A 94 -5.44 0.15 9.87
N LEU A 95 -5.06 1.43 9.96
CA LEU A 95 -5.26 2.44 8.92
C LEU A 95 -3.90 2.85 8.35
N PHE A 96 -3.79 2.94 7.03
CA PHE A 96 -2.57 3.29 6.33
C PHE A 96 -2.83 4.39 5.31
N ASN A 97 -2.38 5.61 5.58
CA ASN A 97 -2.26 6.65 4.59
C ASN A 97 -1.12 6.30 3.62
N VAL A 98 -1.38 6.43 2.34
CA VAL A 98 -0.40 6.14 1.29
C VAL A 98 -0.65 6.94 0.02
N ASP A 99 0.41 7.39 -0.64
CA ASP A 99 0.40 7.83 -2.03
C ASP A 99 0.87 6.65 -2.89
N VAL A 100 -0.07 6.02 -3.63
CA VAL A 100 0.19 4.81 -4.42
C VAL A 100 1.10 5.04 -5.63
N ALA A 101 1.33 6.30 -6.02
CA ALA A 101 2.26 6.66 -7.08
C ALA A 101 3.69 6.91 -6.57
N LYS A 102 3.85 7.24 -5.27
CA LYS A 102 5.12 7.68 -4.68
C LYS A 102 5.66 6.74 -3.59
N CYS A 103 4.83 5.83 -3.10
CA CYS A 103 5.23 4.83 -2.10
C CYS A 103 4.84 3.44 -2.59
N TYR A 104 5.72 2.46 -2.37
CA TYR A 104 5.37 1.07 -2.62
C TYR A 104 4.29 0.61 -1.65
N PHE A 105 3.20 0.08 -2.19
CA PHE A 105 2.14 -0.54 -1.40
C PHE A 105 1.50 -1.68 -2.20
N SER A 106 1.29 -2.84 -1.56
CA SER A 106 0.59 -3.96 -2.17
C SER A 106 -0.46 -4.53 -1.20
N PRO A 107 -1.76 -4.45 -1.53
CA PRO A 107 -2.82 -5.03 -0.70
C PRO A 107 -2.77 -6.57 -0.71
N ARG A 108 -2.05 -7.18 -1.64
CA ARG A 108 -1.89 -8.64 -1.74
C ARG A 108 -1.05 -9.22 -0.60
N LEU A 109 -0.25 -8.39 0.06
CA LEU A 109 0.61 -8.79 1.17
C LEU A 109 -0.12 -8.78 2.54
N SER A 110 -1.42 -8.50 2.57
CA SER A 110 -2.17 -8.39 3.83
C SER A 110 -2.11 -9.68 4.66
N HIS A 111 -2.26 -10.82 3.99
CA HIS A 111 -2.17 -12.12 4.67
C HIS A 111 -0.77 -12.39 5.21
N GLU A 112 0.26 -12.06 4.43
CA GLU A 112 1.66 -12.24 4.82
C GLU A 112 2.04 -11.33 6.00
N ARG A 113 1.58 -10.08 5.98
CA ARG A 113 1.76 -9.15 7.10
C ARG A 113 1.18 -9.70 8.40
N LYS A 114 -0.04 -10.27 8.31
CA LYS A 114 -0.67 -10.90 9.48
C LYS A 114 0.11 -12.12 9.94
N ARG A 115 0.50 -13.01 9.02
CA ARG A 115 1.29 -14.21 9.32
C ARG A 115 2.58 -13.89 10.09
N ILE A 116 3.31 -12.87 9.62
CA ILE A 116 4.55 -12.42 10.30
C ILE A 116 4.23 -11.82 11.67
N ALA A 117 3.18 -10.98 11.78
CA ALA A 117 2.82 -10.42 13.08
C ALA A 117 2.40 -11.47 14.10
N ASP A 118 1.76 -12.55 13.66
CA ASP A 118 1.34 -13.67 14.53
C ASP A 118 2.53 -14.55 14.99
N GLN A 119 3.69 -14.46 14.34
CA GLN A 119 4.90 -15.21 14.70
C GLN A 119 5.81 -14.48 15.70
N VAL A 120 5.61 -13.19 15.89
CA VAL A 120 6.45 -12.38 16.79
C VAL A 120 6.10 -12.70 18.25
N ALA A 121 7.10 -13.13 19.02
CA ALA A 121 6.96 -13.47 20.43
C ALA A 121 6.95 -12.23 21.33
N GLU A 122 6.43 -12.38 22.54
CA GLU A 122 6.44 -11.33 23.57
C GLU A 122 7.88 -10.94 23.95
N GLY A 123 8.14 -9.65 24.04
CA GLY A 123 9.44 -9.10 24.42
C GLY A 123 10.47 -9.05 23.30
N GLU A 124 10.17 -9.52 22.09
CA GLU A 124 11.10 -9.46 20.96
C GLU A 124 11.40 -8.03 20.50
N THR A 125 12.60 -7.86 19.95
CA THR A 125 13.01 -6.68 19.18
C THR A 125 13.00 -7.02 17.70
N VAL A 126 12.19 -6.32 16.93
CA VAL A 126 11.99 -6.53 15.49
C VAL A 126 12.69 -5.46 14.69
N VAL A 127 13.38 -5.84 13.61
CA VAL A 127 13.95 -4.91 12.63
C VAL A 127 13.30 -5.11 11.27
N ASN A 128 12.60 -4.08 10.78
CA ASN A 128 12.02 -4.06 9.44
C ASN A 128 12.85 -3.14 8.53
N MET A 129 13.66 -3.73 7.65
CA MET A 129 14.63 -3.02 6.82
C MET A 129 14.03 -2.36 5.58
N PHE A 130 12.80 -2.69 5.20
CA PHE A 130 12.08 -2.14 4.04
C PHE A 130 10.66 -1.79 4.43
N ALA A 131 10.52 -0.83 5.35
CA ALA A 131 9.30 -0.61 6.08
C ALA A 131 8.18 0.03 5.25
N GLY A 132 8.52 0.74 4.15
CA GLY A 132 7.54 1.47 3.35
C GLY A 132 6.77 2.46 4.21
N VAL A 133 5.44 2.45 4.07
CA VAL A 133 4.55 3.28 4.88
C VAL A 133 4.24 2.68 6.27
N GLY A 134 5.03 1.68 6.71
CA GLY A 134 4.98 1.10 8.04
C GLY A 134 4.04 -0.09 8.22
N CYS A 135 3.59 -0.73 7.14
CA CYS A 135 2.53 -1.74 7.22
C CYS A 135 2.87 -2.93 8.11
N PHE A 136 4.04 -3.54 7.96
CA PHE A 136 4.49 -4.65 8.82
C PHE A 136 4.73 -4.17 10.25
N SER A 137 5.50 -3.08 10.40
CA SER A 137 5.90 -2.54 11.69
C SER A 137 4.71 -2.18 12.58
N ILE A 138 3.72 -1.48 12.01
CA ILE A 138 2.52 -1.04 12.73
C ILE A 138 1.65 -2.24 13.09
N LEU A 139 1.49 -3.19 12.17
CA LEU A 139 0.70 -4.38 12.44
C LEU A 139 1.31 -5.24 13.55
N ILE A 140 2.64 -5.43 13.54
CA ILE A 140 3.39 -6.11 14.60
C ILE A 140 3.23 -5.37 15.91
N ALA A 141 3.51 -4.06 15.94
CA ALA A 141 3.41 -3.25 17.15
C ALA A 141 2.00 -3.21 17.76
N LYS A 142 0.95 -3.41 16.95
CA LYS A 142 -0.45 -3.40 17.41
C LYS A 142 -0.92 -4.76 17.92
N ASN A 143 -0.40 -5.87 17.37
CA ASN A 143 -0.90 -7.21 17.64
C ASN A 143 0.03 -8.05 18.51
N ALA A 144 1.33 -7.77 18.55
CA ALA A 144 2.31 -8.46 19.37
C ALA A 144 2.78 -7.57 20.52
N LYS A 145 3.09 -8.15 21.67
CA LYS A 145 3.69 -7.46 22.83
C LYS A 145 5.20 -7.36 22.67
N VAL A 146 5.65 -6.71 21.58
CA VAL A 146 7.07 -6.58 21.27
C VAL A 146 7.74 -5.57 22.21
N LYS A 147 9.02 -5.78 22.50
CA LYS A 147 9.85 -4.80 23.22
C LYS A 147 10.08 -3.57 22.36
N LYS A 148 10.33 -3.75 21.03
CA LYS A 148 10.72 -2.67 20.14
C LYS A 148 10.58 -3.07 18.67
N VAL A 149 10.18 -2.13 17.79
CA VAL A 149 10.24 -2.33 16.35
C VAL A 149 11.07 -1.21 15.72
N PHE A 150 12.18 -1.58 15.08
CA PHE A 150 12.96 -0.67 14.24
C PHE A 150 12.45 -0.74 12.81
N SER A 151 12.24 0.41 12.19
CA SER A 151 11.70 0.50 10.83
C SER A 151 12.59 1.40 9.98
N ILE A 152 13.10 0.86 8.89
CA ILE A 152 14.05 1.53 8.01
C ILE A 152 13.44 1.56 6.60
N ASP A 153 13.53 2.69 5.92
CA ASP A 153 13.18 2.79 4.50
C ASP A 153 14.02 3.86 3.83
N VAL A 154 14.32 3.66 2.55
CA VAL A 154 15.12 4.59 1.75
C VAL A 154 14.27 5.73 1.17
N ASN A 155 12.94 5.57 1.08
CA ASN A 155 12.03 6.56 0.54
C ASN A 155 11.59 7.55 1.64
N PRO A 156 12.01 8.82 1.61
CA PRO A 156 11.68 9.80 2.65
C PRO A 156 10.18 10.09 2.72
N LEU A 157 9.45 9.97 1.61
CA LEU A 157 8.00 10.15 1.61
C LEU A 157 7.29 8.97 2.28
N ALA A 158 7.78 7.74 2.09
CA ALA A 158 7.26 6.58 2.80
C ALA A 158 7.44 6.73 4.31
N ILE A 159 8.59 7.23 4.75
CA ILE A 159 8.86 7.57 6.15
C ILE A 159 7.86 8.61 6.68
N LYS A 160 7.57 9.66 5.90
CA LYS A 160 6.55 10.65 6.28
C LYS A 160 5.20 9.99 6.53
N TYR A 161 4.72 9.17 5.57
CA TYR A 161 3.46 8.43 5.74
C TYR A 161 3.51 7.44 6.91
N MET A 162 4.63 6.77 7.11
CA MET A 162 4.79 5.86 8.25
C MET A 162 4.58 6.57 9.59
N ARG A 163 5.09 7.80 9.73
CA ARG A 163 4.87 8.64 10.92
C ARG A 163 3.40 8.91 11.18
N GLU A 164 2.70 9.38 10.15
CA GLU A 164 1.27 9.64 10.21
C GLU A 164 0.51 8.37 10.59
N ASN A 165 0.87 7.24 9.97
CA ASN A 165 0.24 5.95 10.21
C ASN A 165 0.48 5.41 11.62
N VAL A 166 1.67 5.60 12.18
CA VAL A 166 1.98 5.26 13.58
C VAL A 166 1.03 6.01 14.51
N GLY A 167 0.83 7.33 14.29
CA GLY A 167 -0.12 8.15 15.05
C GLY A 167 -1.55 7.68 14.93
N MET A 168 -2.02 7.48 13.68
CA MET A 168 -3.39 7.04 13.41
C MET A 168 -3.74 5.69 14.04
N ASN A 169 -2.77 4.82 14.24
CA ASN A 169 -2.98 3.51 14.81
C ASN A 169 -2.74 3.43 16.33
N GLY A 170 -2.36 4.55 16.95
CA GLY A 170 -2.11 4.61 18.39
C GLY A 170 -0.93 3.76 18.87
N VAL A 171 0.00 3.43 17.96
CA VAL A 171 1.24 2.71 18.29
C VAL A 171 2.40 3.69 18.55
N TYR A 172 2.08 4.96 18.77
CA TYR A 172 3.02 5.98 19.20
C TYR A 172 3.55 5.65 20.58
N GLY A 173 4.78 5.40 20.58
CA GLY A 173 5.65 5.67 21.67
C GLY A 173 5.18 5.33 23.01
N ARG A 174 5.29 4.32 23.33
CA ARG A 174 5.85 4.05 24.62
C ARG A 174 7.38 4.17 24.56
N SER A 175 7.94 4.55 23.39
CA SER A 175 9.25 5.19 23.13
C SER A 175 9.52 5.32 21.63
N CYS A 176 9.20 6.45 21.05
CA CYS A 176 9.60 6.75 19.67
C CYS A 176 10.59 7.92 19.68
N ARG A 177 11.86 7.67 19.48
CA ARG A 177 12.89 8.69 19.21
C ARG A 177 13.92 8.12 18.27
N SER A 178 13.83 8.41 17.02
CA SER A 178 14.86 8.64 16.01
C SER A 178 14.47 8.15 14.63
N TRP A 179 14.94 8.84 13.62
CA TRP A 179 14.59 8.76 12.22
C TRP A 179 15.72 8.18 11.41
N ALA A 180 15.42 7.39 10.35
CA ALA A 180 16.41 6.98 9.41
C ALA A 180 15.96 7.13 7.96
N THR A 181 16.60 8.04 7.27
CA THR A 181 16.76 7.99 5.82
C THR A 181 18.15 7.44 5.56
N LEU A 182 18.27 6.40 4.70
CA LEU A 182 19.58 6.03 4.18
C LEU A 182 19.97 7.08 3.15
N ASP A 183 20.74 8.07 3.56
CA ASP A 183 21.44 8.96 2.63
C ASP A 183 22.74 8.26 2.21
N ARG A 184 22.82 7.87 0.94
CA ARG A 184 24.02 7.25 0.35
C ARG A 184 25.18 8.25 0.21
N SER A 185 24.92 9.55 0.31
CA SER A 185 25.95 10.59 0.17
C SER A 185 26.77 10.79 1.45
N SER A 186 26.26 10.38 2.60
CA SER A 186 26.96 10.49 3.89
C SER A 186 27.20 9.10 4.48
N LYS A 187 28.44 8.67 4.57
CA LYS A 187 28.84 7.42 5.24
C LYS A 187 28.49 7.33 6.74
N LYS A 188 27.70 8.28 7.30
CA LYS A 188 27.53 8.43 8.75
C LYS A 188 26.08 8.47 9.28
N ASN A 189 25.03 8.50 8.46
CA ASN A 189 23.67 8.65 8.97
C ASN A 189 22.73 7.56 8.45
N CYS A 190 22.82 6.39 9.06
CA CYS A 190 21.71 5.43 9.03
C CYS A 190 20.76 5.79 10.17
N ALA A 191 19.65 6.44 9.84
CA ALA A 191 18.64 6.77 10.80
C ALA A 191 17.68 5.58 10.93
N VAL A 192 17.49 5.00 12.11
CA VAL A 192 16.69 3.82 12.42
C VAL A 192 15.43 4.24 13.16
N TRP A 193 14.27 3.82 12.68
CA TRP A 193 13.03 3.99 13.40
C TRP A 193 12.88 2.95 14.47
N GLN A 194 12.53 3.43 15.65
CA GLN A 194 12.23 2.58 16.77
C GLN A 194 10.80 2.83 17.21
N ILE A 195 9.97 1.78 17.11
CA ILE A 195 8.69 1.70 17.78
C ILE A 195 8.93 0.86 19.02
N GLY A 196 8.79 1.43 20.23
CA GLY A 196 8.96 0.73 21.49
C GLY A 196 7.71 0.82 22.34
N PHE A 197 7.54 -0.14 23.22
CA PHE A 197 6.53 -0.17 24.29
C PHE A 197 7.12 0.32 25.58
#